data_85676c1fa8e446677872272c2451d25e
#
_entry.id   85676c1fa8e446677872272c2451d25e
#
_cell.length_a   1.000
_cell.length_b   1.000
_cell.length_c   1.000
_cell.angle_alpha   90.00
_cell.angle_beta   90.00
_cell.angle_gamma   90.00
#
_symmetry.space_group_name_H-M   'P 1'
#
loop_
_entity.id
_entity.type
_entity.pdbx_description
1 polymer ?
#
loop_
_entity_poly.entity_id
_entity_poly.type
_entity_poly.pdbx_seq_one_letter_code
_entity_poly.pdbx_strand_id
1 'polypeptide(L)'
;MNMKYIRRATMALLAAFSMWSYTAKAQQTTEVDYDAQYATELVKPGTKAPDFELNSPDGKKVSLSQFKGKYVVLDFWASWCPDCRKDAPNIVAMYNKYKDKGVAFVGVSFDTDVAQWK
;
A
#
# COMPACT_ATOMS: atom_id res chain seq x y z
N MET A 1 -16.45 -57.56 16.95
CA MET A 1 -15.59 -56.35 16.73
C MET A 1 -15.00 -55.95 18.07
N ASN A 2 -13.66 -55.92 18.21
CA ASN A 2 -13.00 -55.97 19.49
C ASN A 2 -12.92 -54.57 20.12
N MET A 3 -13.56 -54.34 21.26
CA MET A 3 -13.67 -53.07 21.99
C MET A 3 -12.34 -52.36 22.30
N LYS A 4 -11.25 -53.16 22.32
CA LYS A 4 -9.89 -52.58 22.52
C LYS A 4 -9.39 -51.73 21.34
N TYR A 5 -9.84 -51.98 20.11
CA TYR A 5 -9.44 -51.22 18.94
C TYR A 5 -10.20 -49.90 18.85
N ILE A 6 -11.47 -49.85 19.27
CA ILE A 6 -12.31 -48.65 19.28
C ILE A 6 -11.73 -47.62 20.28
N ARG A 7 -11.31 -48.03 21.47
CA ARG A 7 -10.72 -47.13 22.48
C ARG A 7 -9.39 -46.54 22.04
N ARG A 8 -8.56 -47.27 21.26
CA ARG A 8 -7.28 -46.78 20.73
C ARG A 8 -7.51 -45.79 19.56
N ALA A 9 -8.47 -46.03 18.70
CA ALA A 9 -8.81 -45.15 17.59
C ALA A 9 -9.39 -43.80 18.07
N THR A 10 -10.25 -43.82 19.09
CA THR A 10 -10.83 -42.58 19.65
C THR A 10 -9.79 -41.70 20.39
N MET A 11 -8.82 -42.32 21.10
CA MET A 11 -7.73 -41.57 21.72
C MET A 11 -6.78 -40.93 20.69
N ALA A 12 -6.50 -41.62 19.59
CA ALA A 12 -5.67 -41.06 18.52
C ALA A 12 -6.32 -39.89 17.80
N LEU A 13 -7.64 -39.92 17.57
CA LEU A 13 -8.41 -38.85 16.95
C LEU A 13 -8.53 -37.60 17.85
N LEU A 14 -8.64 -37.81 19.17
CA LEU A 14 -8.69 -36.68 20.13
C LEU A 14 -7.33 -36.00 20.25
N ALA A 15 -6.23 -36.74 20.16
CA ALA A 15 -4.88 -36.17 20.19
C ALA A 15 -4.56 -35.39 18.91
N ALA A 16 -5.01 -35.85 17.74
CA ALA A 16 -4.84 -35.14 16.47
C ALA A 16 -5.64 -33.82 16.42
N PHE A 17 -6.83 -33.79 17.02
CA PHE A 17 -7.67 -32.59 17.06
C PHE A 17 -7.11 -31.51 18.01
N SER A 18 -6.48 -31.92 19.12
CA SER A 18 -5.82 -30.97 20.04
C SER A 18 -4.55 -30.34 19.42
N MET A 19 -3.79 -31.09 18.62
CA MET A 19 -2.62 -30.56 17.92
C MET A 19 -2.99 -29.52 16.84
N TRP A 20 -4.12 -29.69 16.15
CA TRP A 20 -4.58 -28.70 15.15
C TRP A 20 -4.96 -27.36 15.77
N SER A 21 -5.48 -27.38 16.99
CA SER A 21 -5.85 -26.13 17.70
C SER A 21 -4.63 -25.31 18.17
N TYR A 22 -3.47 -25.96 18.37
CA TYR A 22 -2.24 -25.28 18.78
C TYR A 22 -1.51 -24.62 17.59
N THR A 23 -1.62 -25.15 16.37
CA THR A 23 -0.97 -24.55 15.20
C THR A 23 -1.70 -23.30 14.66
N ALA A 24 -2.99 -23.17 14.95
CA ALA A 24 -3.76 -21.99 14.52
C ALA A 24 -3.49 -20.72 15.36
N LYS A 25 -2.88 -20.84 16.54
CA LYS A 25 -2.55 -19.69 17.42
C LYS A 25 -1.15 -19.11 17.21
N ALA A 26 -0.29 -19.74 16.41
CA ALA A 26 1.11 -19.34 16.24
C ALA A 26 1.32 -18.30 15.11
N GLN A 27 0.28 -17.82 14.46
CA GLN A 27 0.38 -16.88 13.34
C GLN A 27 -0.35 -15.54 13.58
N GLN A 28 -0.52 -15.14 14.83
CA GLN A 28 -0.70 -13.73 15.13
C GLN A 28 0.68 -13.08 15.17
N THR A 29 1.24 -12.80 13.99
CA THR A 29 2.22 -11.73 13.86
C THR A 29 1.49 -10.48 14.34
N THR A 30 1.90 -9.93 15.45
CA THR A 30 1.58 -8.56 15.82
C THR A 30 2.27 -7.70 14.77
N GLU A 31 1.60 -7.50 13.64
CA GLU A 31 1.96 -6.48 12.69
C GLU A 31 1.87 -5.19 13.50
N VAL A 32 3.03 -4.59 13.76
CA VAL A 32 3.09 -3.30 14.43
C VAL A 32 2.40 -2.34 13.47
N ASP A 33 1.25 -1.82 13.89
CA ASP A 33 0.55 -0.80 13.13
C ASP A 33 1.38 0.50 13.19
N TYR A 34 2.32 0.59 12.28
CA TYR A 34 3.17 1.77 12.13
C TYR A 34 2.33 3.01 11.80
N ASP A 35 1.19 2.84 11.12
CA ASP A 35 0.29 3.94 10.80
C ASP A 35 -0.34 4.51 12.08
N ALA A 36 -0.76 3.69 13.01
CA ALA A 36 -1.26 4.15 14.31
C ALA A 36 -0.19 4.91 15.11
N GLN A 37 1.08 4.55 14.95
CA GLN A 37 2.19 5.16 15.68
C GLN A 37 2.71 6.45 15.04
N TYR A 38 2.81 6.49 13.70
CA TYR A 38 3.48 7.57 12.97
C TYR A 38 2.54 8.45 12.15
N ALA A 39 1.30 8.02 11.92
CA ALA A 39 0.32 8.71 11.07
C ALA A 39 -0.67 9.59 11.86
N THR A 40 -0.35 9.95 13.09
CA THR A 40 -1.23 10.76 13.95
C THR A 40 -1.53 12.16 13.39
N GLU A 41 -0.65 12.65 12.51
CA GLU A 41 -0.78 13.95 11.83
C GLU A 41 -1.27 13.85 10.39
N LEU A 42 -1.59 12.66 9.91
CA LEU A 42 -2.11 12.50 8.55
C LEU A 42 -3.48 13.14 8.40
N VAL A 43 -3.69 13.70 7.22
CA VAL A 43 -4.96 14.30 6.83
C VAL A 43 -6.06 13.23 6.86
N LYS A 44 -7.11 13.46 7.63
CA LYS A 44 -8.22 12.50 7.77
C LYS A 44 -8.95 12.32 6.42
N PRO A 45 -9.42 11.09 6.11
CA PRO A 45 -10.27 10.87 4.95
C PRO A 45 -11.46 11.85 4.91
N GLY A 46 -11.76 12.39 3.73
CA GLY A 46 -12.80 13.40 3.54
C GLY A 46 -12.36 14.84 3.77
N THR A 47 -11.13 15.08 4.25
CA THR A 47 -10.58 16.43 4.34
C THR A 47 -10.27 16.95 2.94
N LYS A 48 -10.64 18.20 2.66
CA LYS A 48 -10.30 18.83 1.39
C LYS A 48 -8.78 19.00 1.28
N ALA A 49 -8.18 18.43 0.23
CA ALA A 49 -6.77 18.62 -0.05
C ALA A 49 -6.48 20.11 -0.34
N PRO A 50 -5.38 20.66 0.22
CA PRO A 50 -4.93 22.00 -0.14
C PRO A 50 -4.54 22.04 -1.63
N ASP A 51 -4.81 23.17 -2.29
CA ASP A 51 -4.32 23.36 -3.65
C ASP A 51 -2.83 23.71 -3.63
N PHE A 52 -2.14 23.35 -4.70
CA PHE A 52 -0.74 23.70 -4.93
C PHE A 52 -0.56 24.09 -6.39
N GLU A 53 0.49 24.84 -6.69
CA GLU A 53 0.93 25.14 -8.05
C GLU A 53 2.44 24.92 -8.13
N LEU A 54 2.87 24.01 -9.01
CA LEU A 54 4.26 23.66 -9.23
C LEU A 54 4.61 23.73 -10.70
N ASN A 55 5.90 23.84 -11.02
CA ASN A 55 6.38 23.81 -12.40
C ASN A 55 6.57 22.35 -12.84
N SER A 56 6.10 22.01 -14.02
CA SER A 56 6.43 20.76 -14.70
C SER A 56 7.84 20.82 -15.34
N PRO A 57 8.43 19.68 -15.76
CA PRO A 57 9.76 19.66 -16.39
C PRO A 57 9.87 20.50 -17.67
N ASP A 58 8.75 20.79 -18.34
CA ASP A 58 8.66 21.65 -19.52
C ASP A 58 8.36 23.12 -19.18
N GLY A 59 8.39 23.48 -17.87
CA GLY A 59 8.20 24.86 -17.38
C GLY A 59 6.75 25.32 -17.28
N LYS A 60 5.77 24.45 -17.55
CA LYS A 60 4.35 24.81 -17.39
C LYS A 60 3.91 24.74 -15.93
N LYS A 61 2.96 25.60 -15.58
CA LYS A 61 2.32 25.57 -14.27
C LYS A 61 1.30 24.43 -14.20
N VAL A 62 1.40 23.61 -13.15
CA VAL A 62 0.45 22.54 -12.83
C VAL A 62 -0.08 22.77 -11.44
N SER A 63 -1.41 22.84 -11.30
CA SER A 63 -2.09 22.93 -10.01
C SER A 63 -3.01 21.74 -9.79
N LEU A 64 -3.24 21.37 -8.53
CA LEU A 64 -4.16 20.30 -8.18
C LEU A 64 -5.59 20.59 -8.67
N SER A 65 -6.00 21.86 -8.66
CA SER A 65 -7.32 22.31 -9.11
C SER A 65 -7.60 22.02 -10.59
N GLN A 66 -6.58 21.83 -11.44
CA GLN A 66 -6.75 21.46 -12.86
C GLN A 66 -7.32 20.04 -13.04
N PHE A 67 -7.23 19.21 -12.02
CA PHE A 67 -7.71 17.82 -12.05
C PHE A 67 -9.10 17.64 -11.42
N LYS A 68 -9.84 18.74 -11.19
CA LYS A 68 -11.21 18.65 -10.64
C LYS A 68 -12.08 17.72 -11.48
N GLY A 69 -12.85 16.87 -10.79
CA GLY A 69 -13.71 15.86 -11.43
C GLY A 69 -13.03 14.56 -11.79
N LYS A 70 -11.74 14.40 -11.47
CA LYS A 70 -10.98 13.14 -11.62
C LYS A 70 -10.55 12.61 -10.26
N TYR A 71 -10.32 11.30 -10.19
CA TYR A 71 -9.51 10.74 -9.13
C TYR A 71 -8.04 11.11 -9.39
N VAL A 72 -7.34 11.58 -8.36
CA VAL A 72 -5.94 11.99 -8.49
C VAL A 72 -5.08 11.12 -7.57
N VAL A 73 -4.09 10.47 -8.14
CA VAL A 73 -3.01 9.80 -7.41
C VAL A 73 -1.84 10.77 -7.38
N LEU A 74 -1.46 11.22 -6.19
CA LEU A 74 -0.24 12.02 -5.97
C LEU A 74 0.87 11.06 -5.54
N ASP A 75 1.95 11.03 -6.31
CA ASP A 75 3.15 10.27 -6.02
C ASP A 75 4.29 11.22 -5.66
N PHE A 76 4.70 11.20 -4.40
CA PHE A 76 5.81 12.01 -3.90
C PHE A 76 7.10 11.19 -3.96
N TRP A 77 8.06 11.62 -4.77
CA TRP A 77 9.26 10.87 -5.05
C TRP A 77 10.52 11.74 -5.19
N ALA A 78 11.67 11.12 -5.32
CA ALA A 78 12.92 11.79 -5.69
C ALA A 78 13.85 10.81 -6.41
N SER A 79 14.73 11.32 -7.28
CA SER A 79 15.69 10.50 -8.02
C SER A 79 16.70 9.79 -7.11
N TRP A 80 17.02 10.39 -5.97
CA TRP A 80 17.92 9.86 -4.94
C TRP A 80 17.24 8.91 -3.96
N CYS A 81 15.92 8.70 -4.02
CA CYS A 81 15.15 7.80 -3.16
C CYS A 81 15.22 6.36 -3.71
N PRO A 82 15.91 5.41 -3.05
CA PRO A 82 16.03 4.05 -3.55
C PRO A 82 14.70 3.30 -3.61
N ASP A 83 13.84 3.48 -2.59
CA ASP A 83 12.53 2.81 -2.52
C ASP A 83 11.58 3.35 -3.59
N CYS A 84 11.60 4.66 -3.84
CA CYS A 84 10.81 5.26 -4.92
C CYS A 84 11.19 4.67 -6.28
N ARG A 85 12.51 4.54 -6.56
CA ARG A 85 12.99 3.92 -7.81
C ARG A 85 12.61 2.44 -7.92
N LYS A 86 12.62 1.72 -6.80
CA LYS A 86 12.20 0.31 -6.76
C LYS A 86 10.70 0.16 -7.03
N ASP A 87 9.90 1.11 -6.57
CA ASP A 87 8.43 1.08 -6.74
C ASP A 87 7.95 1.69 -8.07
N ALA A 88 8.78 2.47 -8.76
CA ALA A 88 8.44 3.13 -10.01
C ALA A 88 7.79 2.20 -11.07
N PRO A 89 8.23 0.93 -11.27
CA PRO A 89 7.56 0.02 -12.19
C PRO A 89 6.09 -0.27 -11.80
N ASN A 90 5.77 -0.32 -10.51
CA ASN A 90 4.40 -0.52 -10.01
C ASN A 90 3.54 0.70 -10.31
N ILE A 91 4.07 1.91 -10.10
CA ILE A 91 3.38 3.17 -10.44
C ILE A 91 3.09 3.22 -11.94
N VAL A 92 4.05 2.86 -12.79
CA VAL A 92 3.85 2.78 -14.26
C VAL A 92 2.78 1.75 -14.62
N ALA A 93 2.78 0.57 -13.99
CA ALA A 93 1.76 -0.45 -14.21
C ALA A 93 0.35 0.05 -13.83
N MET A 94 0.23 0.73 -12.69
CA MET A 94 -1.02 1.34 -12.24
C MET A 94 -1.47 2.45 -13.19
N TYR A 95 -0.58 3.34 -13.62
CA TYR A 95 -0.87 4.34 -14.62
C TYR A 95 -1.45 3.72 -15.89
N ASN A 96 -0.79 2.72 -16.46
CA ASN A 96 -1.26 2.04 -17.68
C ASN A 96 -2.64 1.39 -17.51
N LYS A 97 -2.94 0.88 -16.30
CA LYS A 97 -4.22 0.23 -15.99
C LYS A 97 -5.38 1.24 -15.84
N TYR A 98 -5.10 2.48 -15.40
CA TYR A 98 -6.14 3.41 -14.96
C TYR A 98 -6.20 4.74 -15.74
N LYS A 99 -5.20 5.09 -16.57
CA LYS A 99 -5.12 6.36 -17.30
C LYS A 99 -6.39 6.70 -18.11
N ASP A 100 -7.06 5.67 -18.66
CA ASP A 100 -8.26 5.82 -19.48
C ASP A 100 -9.57 5.67 -18.67
N LYS A 101 -9.48 5.60 -17.33
CA LYS A 101 -10.60 5.37 -16.43
C LYS A 101 -10.91 6.58 -15.52
N GLY A 102 -10.53 7.79 -15.95
CA GLY A 102 -10.79 9.01 -15.19
C GLY A 102 -9.84 9.21 -13.99
N VAL A 103 -8.71 8.51 -13.94
CA VAL A 103 -7.67 8.68 -12.93
C VAL A 103 -6.51 9.48 -13.51
N ALA A 104 -6.12 10.55 -12.83
CA ALA A 104 -4.91 11.32 -13.12
C ALA A 104 -3.78 10.89 -12.18
N PHE A 105 -2.57 10.75 -12.72
CA PHE A 105 -1.36 10.47 -11.95
C PHE A 105 -0.46 11.71 -11.99
N VAL A 106 -0.06 12.20 -10.85
CA VAL A 106 0.77 13.41 -10.71
C VAL A 106 1.97 13.06 -9.83
N GLY A 107 3.14 12.94 -10.43
CA GLY A 107 4.39 12.80 -9.71
C GLY A 107 4.89 14.16 -9.22
N VAL A 108 5.19 14.27 -7.94
CA VAL A 108 5.79 15.47 -7.32
C VAL A 108 7.19 15.12 -6.87
N SER A 109 8.20 15.68 -7.55
CA SER A 109 9.59 15.43 -7.19
C SER A 109 10.10 16.40 -6.12
N PHE A 110 10.88 15.86 -5.18
CA PHE A 110 11.68 16.63 -4.23
C PHE A 110 13.08 16.99 -4.75
N ASP A 111 13.41 16.65 -6.00
CA ASP A 111 14.68 17.02 -6.60
C ASP A 111 14.74 18.53 -6.83
N THR A 112 15.90 19.12 -6.51
CA THR A 112 16.17 20.54 -6.73
C THR A 112 16.74 20.83 -8.11
N ASP A 113 17.28 19.81 -8.79
CA ASP A 113 17.80 19.90 -10.15
C ASP A 113 16.81 19.25 -11.13
N VAL A 114 16.31 20.06 -12.08
CA VAL A 114 15.37 19.63 -13.11
C VAL A 114 15.92 18.49 -13.98
N ALA A 115 17.24 18.38 -14.15
CA ALA A 115 17.85 17.30 -14.92
C ALA A 115 17.71 15.93 -14.25
N GLN A 116 17.48 15.89 -12.94
CA GLN A 116 17.38 14.67 -12.14
C GLN A 116 16.02 13.96 -12.25
N TRP A 117 14.96 14.68 -12.66
CA TRP A 117 13.58 14.18 -12.66
C TRP A 117 12.88 14.26 -14.03
N LYS A 118 13.68 14.33 -15.10
CA LYS A 118 13.23 14.23 -16.52
C LYS A 118 13.30 12.82 -17.04
#